data_a01b5528ca9bce1518edb5b5a9faa642
#
_entry.id   a01b5528ca9bce1518edb5b5a9faa642
#
_cell.length_a   1.000
_cell.length_b   1.000
_cell.length_c   1.000
_cell.angle_alpha   90.00
_cell.angle_beta   90.00
_cell.angle_gamma   90.00
#
_symmetry.space_group_name_H-M   'P 1'
#
loop_
_entity.id
_entity.type
_entity.pdbx_description
1 polymer ?
#
loop_
_entity_poly.entity_id
_entity_poly.type
_entity_poly.pdbx_seq_one_letter_code
_entity_poly.pdbx_strand_id
1 'polypeptide(L)'
;MKIDILFLNDEMNGHDEYFDNDLFQEYCETHSFEGKKNQILSVPPSYSKSENLTFIVGLGENKEDINFYDLGTLIGSKINSDAEIKFLNVMEDTNLIIDGILYVQYKFNNYKSEDDSSVNNITFQDLDSSENEIKKNSVFWVRDLINTPALDKSPEEFINKVRELVDSSGIEVEVYDQKWLEENDFGGVLGVGKGSDRPPYFLVGKYNSKAKYQVSLIGKGVLFDTGG
;
A
#
# COMPACT_ATOMS: atom_id res chain seq x y z
N MET A 1 13.52 13.40 -4.43
CA MET A 1 13.89 14.41 -3.39
C MET A 1 14.20 13.73 -2.08
N LYS A 2 14.81 14.45 -1.11
CA LYS A 2 15.01 13.93 0.25
C LYS A 2 14.05 14.61 1.20
N ILE A 3 13.41 13.82 2.07
CA ILE A 3 12.41 14.28 3.02
C ILE A 3 12.75 13.73 4.40
N ASP A 4 12.86 14.61 5.37
CA ASP A 4 12.93 14.23 6.78
C ASP A 4 11.53 14.29 7.39
N ILE A 5 11.19 13.33 8.27
CA ILE A 5 9.90 13.31 8.98
C ILE A 5 10.17 13.32 10.47
N LEU A 6 9.57 14.31 11.16
CA LEU A 6 9.62 14.46 12.60
C LEU A 6 8.19 14.38 13.16
N PHE A 7 7.97 13.48 14.10
CA PHE A 7 6.70 13.37 14.82
C PHE A 7 6.76 14.15 16.13
N LEU A 8 5.81 15.04 16.35
CA LEU A 8 5.70 15.84 17.56
C LEU A 8 4.31 15.70 18.19
N ASN A 9 4.23 15.65 19.52
CA ASN A 9 2.98 15.80 20.24
C ASN A 9 2.56 17.30 20.33
N ASP A 10 1.48 17.59 21.00
CA ASP A 10 0.97 18.95 21.22
C ASP A 10 1.87 19.80 22.14
N GLU A 11 2.69 19.17 23.00
CA GLU A 11 3.71 19.88 23.76
C GLU A 11 4.93 20.28 22.93
N MET A 12 5.02 19.82 21.67
CA MET A 12 6.08 20.12 20.71
C MET A 12 7.49 19.75 21.19
N ASN A 13 7.62 18.78 22.09
CA ASN A 13 8.90 18.38 22.68
C ASN A 13 9.80 17.64 21.66
N GLY A 14 11.12 17.89 21.75
CA GLY A 14 12.14 17.19 20.97
C GLY A 14 12.46 17.81 19.61
N HIS A 15 11.99 19.00 19.32
CA HIS A 15 12.32 19.72 18.10
C HIS A 15 13.68 20.41 18.12
N ASP A 16 14.24 20.72 19.32
CA ASP A 16 15.46 21.51 19.53
C ASP A 16 16.70 20.94 18.84
N GLU A 17 16.73 19.62 18.66
CA GLU A 17 17.81 18.94 17.94
C GLU A 17 17.84 19.31 16.46
N TYR A 18 16.65 19.54 15.87
CA TYR A 18 16.46 19.69 14.42
C TYR A 18 16.19 21.11 13.97
N PHE A 19 15.82 22.00 14.91
CA PHE A 19 15.44 23.39 14.63
C PHE A 19 16.10 24.38 15.59
N ASP A 20 16.19 25.63 15.15
CA ASP A 20 16.42 26.78 16.04
C ASP A 20 15.08 27.16 16.67
N ASN A 21 15.02 27.22 18.00
CA ASN A 21 13.78 27.37 18.76
C ASN A 21 12.96 28.60 18.37
N ASP A 22 13.63 29.77 18.25
CA ASP A 22 12.93 31.02 17.98
C ASP A 22 12.34 31.01 16.55
N LEU A 23 13.13 30.58 15.56
CA LEU A 23 12.70 30.48 14.17
C LEU A 23 11.61 29.43 13.99
N PHE A 24 11.72 28.31 14.70
CA PHE A 24 10.74 27.23 14.65
C PHE A 24 9.39 27.66 15.23
N GLN A 25 9.37 28.30 16.38
CA GLN A 25 8.15 28.81 17.00
C GLN A 25 7.44 29.83 16.10
N GLU A 26 8.19 30.83 15.59
CA GLU A 26 7.65 31.83 14.65
C GLU A 26 7.05 31.14 13.39
N TYR A 27 7.72 30.10 12.85
CA TYR A 27 7.24 29.37 11.69
C TYR A 27 5.96 28.59 11.99
N CYS A 28 5.89 27.91 13.14
CA CYS A 28 4.71 27.18 13.59
C CYS A 28 3.52 28.11 13.83
N GLU A 29 3.71 29.24 14.49
CA GLU A 29 2.67 30.26 14.71
C GLU A 29 2.13 30.81 13.40
N THR A 30 3.02 31.18 12.47
CA THR A 30 2.64 31.69 11.14
C THR A 30 1.79 30.70 10.35
N HIS A 31 2.04 29.40 10.51
CA HIS A 31 1.33 28.34 9.78
C HIS A 31 0.25 27.63 10.62
N SER A 32 -0.03 28.15 11.83
CA SER A 32 -1.03 27.59 12.76
C SER A 32 -0.81 26.09 13.06
N PHE A 33 0.45 25.69 13.20
CA PHE A 33 0.81 24.33 13.58
C PHE A 33 0.96 24.26 15.11
N GLU A 34 0.19 23.36 15.72
CA GLU A 34 0.10 23.19 17.18
C GLU A 34 0.41 21.74 17.62
N GLY A 35 0.99 20.92 16.74
CA GLY A 35 1.23 19.51 17.03
C GLY A 35 -0.03 18.65 17.16
N LYS A 36 -1.21 19.21 16.84
CA LYS A 36 -2.49 18.46 16.91
C LYS A 36 -2.49 17.27 15.98
N LYS A 37 -3.25 16.25 16.34
CA LYS A 37 -3.42 15.02 15.57
C LYS A 37 -3.67 15.30 14.10
N ASN A 38 -2.90 14.64 13.23
CA ASN A 38 -2.99 14.71 11.77
C ASN A 38 -2.63 16.09 11.16
N GLN A 39 -2.10 17.03 11.93
CA GLN A 39 -1.48 18.21 11.34
C GLN A 39 -0.17 17.81 10.65
N ILE A 40 0.07 18.34 9.46
CA ILE A 40 1.36 18.21 8.77
C ILE A 40 1.82 19.58 8.31
N LEU A 41 3.02 19.97 8.76
CA LEU A 41 3.67 21.19 8.36
C LEU A 41 4.92 20.88 7.55
N SER A 42 5.03 21.45 6.36
CA SER A 42 6.23 21.35 5.52
C SER A 42 7.19 22.48 5.86
N VAL A 43 8.36 22.15 6.36
CA VAL A 43 9.39 23.12 6.76
C VAL A 43 10.55 23.05 5.77
N PRO A 44 10.83 24.14 5.03
CA PRO A 44 11.94 24.18 4.10
C PRO A 44 13.30 24.17 4.84
N PRO A 45 14.40 23.79 4.16
CA PRO A 45 15.74 23.73 4.76
C PRO A 45 16.21 25.05 5.40
N SER A 46 15.72 26.20 4.92
CA SER A 46 16.05 27.50 5.47
C SER A 46 15.58 27.74 6.91
N TYR A 47 14.64 26.92 7.39
CA TYR A 47 14.07 27.00 8.75
C TYR A 47 14.43 25.79 9.61
N SER A 48 15.24 24.87 9.12
CA SER A 48 15.67 23.66 9.84
C SER A 48 17.19 23.54 9.83
N LYS A 49 17.74 22.70 10.71
CA LYS A 49 19.16 22.32 10.68
C LYS A 49 19.46 21.23 9.63
N SER A 50 18.43 20.73 8.97
CA SER A 50 18.54 19.76 7.89
C SER A 50 18.67 20.44 6.53
N GLU A 51 19.42 19.82 5.61
CA GLU A 51 19.47 20.23 4.21
C GLU A 51 18.25 19.72 3.40
N ASN A 52 17.39 18.91 4.02
CA ASN A 52 16.22 18.29 3.41
C ASN A 52 14.93 19.06 3.73
N LEU A 53 13.90 18.86 2.91
CA LEU A 53 12.54 19.26 3.27
C LEU A 53 12.11 18.45 4.49
N THR A 54 11.62 19.11 5.54
CA THR A 54 11.16 18.41 6.75
C THR A 54 9.64 18.47 6.85
N PHE A 55 9.00 17.31 6.97
CA PHE A 55 7.60 17.23 7.37
C PHE A 55 7.51 17.05 8.87
N ILE A 56 6.88 18.00 9.54
CA ILE A 56 6.53 17.88 10.95
C ILE A 56 5.10 17.37 11.02
N VAL A 57 4.91 16.29 11.78
CA VAL A 57 3.65 15.56 11.86
C VAL A 57 3.15 15.60 13.30
N GLY A 58 1.99 16.20 13.50
CA GLY A 58 1.32 16.31 14.79
C GLY A 58 0.65 15.00 15.20
N LEU A 59 0.95 14.54 16.41
CA LEU A 59 0.40 13.34 17.02
C LEU A 59 -0.78 13.64 17.97
N GLY A 60 -0.91 14.91 18.43
CA GLY A 60 -1.86 15.31 19.46
C GLY A 60 -1.47 14.80 20.85
N GLU A 61 -2.40 14.88 21.81
CA GLU A 61 -2.18 14.53 23.22
C GLU A 61 -2.01 13.02 23.45
N ASN A 62 -2.84 12.18 22.79
CA ASN A 62 -2.90 10.75 23.02
C ASN A 62 -2.46 9.95 21.79
N LYS A 63 -1.35 9.23 21.91
CA LYS A 63 -0.89 8.32 20.86
C LYS A 63 -1.84 7.13 20.59
N GLU A 64 -2.61 6.72 21.61
CA GLU A 64 -3.56 5.60 21.51
C GLU A 64 -4.70 5.88 20.52
N ASP A 65 -4.99 7.14 20.23
CA ASP A 65 -6.04 7.54 19.29
C ASP A 65 -5.55 7.58 17.83
N ILE A 66 -4.27 7.29 17.57
CA ILE A 66 -3.68 7.43 16.24
C ILE A 66 -3.88 6.15 15.45
N ASN A 67 -4.49 6.27 14.26
CA ASN A 67 -4.37 5.26 13.22
C ASN A 67 -3.10 5.54 12.41
N PHE A 68 -2.03 4.78 12.67
CA PHE A 68 -0.73 4.99 12.04
C PHE A 68 -0.75 4.74 10.53
N TYR A 69 -1.59 3.84 10.04
CA TYR A 69 -1.78 3.64 8.60
C TYR A 69 -2.41 4.88 7.94
N ASP A 70 -3.47 5.44 8.52
CA ASP A 70 -4.10 6.66 8.00
C ASP A 70 -3.14 7.86 8.07
N LEU A 71 -2.34 7.95 9.13
CA LEU A 71 -1.29 8.96 9.26
C LEU A 71 -0.27 8.82 8.13
N GLY A 72 0.18 7.60 7.84
CA GLY A 72 1.05 7.30 6.70
C GLY A 72 0.44 7.70 5.36
N THR A 73 -0.84 7.41 5.16
CA THR A 73 -1.58 7.82 3.96
C THR A 73 -1.61 9.35 3.80
N LEU A 74 -1.81 10.06 4.91
CA LEU A 74 -1.81 11.53 4.93
C LEU A 74 -0.44 12.10 4.55
N ILE A 75 0.64 11.54 5.12
CA ILE A 75 2.03 11.92 4.78
C ILE A 75 2.31 11.62 3.30
N GLY A 76 2.03 10.41 2.85
CA GLY A 76 2.28 9.97 1.48
C GLY A 76 1.55 10.80 0.44
N SER A 77 0.34 11.31 0.77
CA SER A 77 -0.43 12.20 -0.11
C SER A 77 0.22 13.55 -0.39
N LYS A 78 1.20 13.95 0.43
CA LYS A 78 1.98 15.17 0.24
C LYS A 78 3.20 14.96 -0.68
N ILE A 79 3.52 13.71 -1.01
CA ILE A 79 4.71 13.35 -1.79
C ILE A 79 4.29 13.11 -3.24
N ASN A 80 4.70 14.01 -4.13
CA ASN A 80 4.28 14.03 -5.53
C ASN A 80 5.39 13.66 -6.53
N SER A 81 6.52 13.17 -6.04
CA SER A 81 7.66 12.72 -6.84
C SER A 81 8.44 11.64 -6.10
N ASP A 82 9.39 11.01 -6.78
CA ASP A 82 10.34 10.10 -6.13
C ASP A 82 10.98 10.73 -4.90
N ALA A 83 11.02 9.99 -3.80
CA ALA A 83 11.55 10.48 -2.55
C ALA A 83 12.32 9.41 -1.76
N GLU A 84 13.37 9.86 -1.09
CA GLU A 84 14.06 9.14 -0.02
C GLU A 84 13.65 9.76 1.32
N ILE A 85 13.03 8.97 2.17
CA ILE A 85 12.46 9.40 3.45
C ILE A 85 13.36 8.97 4.60
N LYS A 86 13.63 9.90 5.51
CA LYS A 86 14.27 9.63 6.80
C LYS A 86 13.33 10.01 7.95
N PHE A 87 13.04 9.06 8.83
CA PHE A 87 12.36 9.38 10.09
C PHE A 87 13.39 9.86 11.10
N LEU A 88 13.24 11.09 11.58
CA LEU A 88 14.14 11.68 12.58
C LEU A 88 13.92 11.09 13.97
N ASN A 89 12.66 10.71 14.25
CA ASN A 89 12.31 9.90 15.40
C ASN A 89 11.43 8.74 14.96
N VAL A 90 11.74 7.54 15.45
CA VAL A 90 11.06 6.29 15.08
C VAL A 90 9.98 5.96 16.09
N MET A 91 8.84 5.50 15.63
CA MET A 91 7.71 5.06 16.44
C MET A 91 7.59 3.54 16.43
N GLU A 92 6.91 2.97 17.42
CA GLU A 92 6.68 1.52 17.51
C GLU A 92 5.98 0.96 16.26
N ASP A 93 5.00 1.73 15.73
CA ASP A 93 4.18 1.33 14.58
C ASP A 93 4.67 1.95 13.25
N THR A 94 5.96 2.26 13.12
CA THR A 94 6.54 2.86 11.90
C THR A 94 6.23 2.05 10.64
N ASN A 95 6.14 0.72 10.74
CA ASN A 95 5.77 -0.13 9.59
C ASN A 95 4.36 0.16 9.05
N LEU A 96 3.39 0.48 9.91
CA LEU A 96 2.05 0.88 9.46
C LEU A 96 2.07 2.23 8.76
N ILE A 97 2.91 3.16 9.23
CA ILE A 97 3.11 4.46 8.56
C ILE A 97 3.70 4.25 7.17
N ILE A 98 4.72 3.39 7.05
CA ILE A 98 5.35 3.03 5.78
C ILE A 98 4.31 2.43 4.82
N ASP A 99 3.49 1.48 5.27
CA ASP A 99 2.41 0.89 4.47
C ASP A 99 1.47 1.98 3.95
N GLY A 100 1.03 2.91 4.79
CA GLY A 100 0.18 4.04 4.40
C GLY A 100 0.82 4.95 3.36
N ILE A 101 2.10 5.31 3.55
CA ILE A 101 2.87 6.14 2.59
C ILE A 101 2.96 5.44 1.24
N LEU A 102 3.26 4.15 1.22
CA LEU A 102 3.44 3.39 -0.02
C LEU A 102 2.11 3.15 -0.75
N TYR A 103 1.04 2.80 -0.01
CA TYR A 103 -0.24 2.41 -0.63
C TYR A 103 -1.00 3.57 -1.27
N VAL A 104 -0.81 4.79 -0.78
CA VAL A 104 -1.42 5.98 -1.38
C VAL A 104 -0.81 6.37 -2.72
N GLN A 105 0.38 5.84 -3.04
CA GLN A 105 1.04 6.08 -4.33
C GLN A 105 0.40 5.32 -5.50
N TYR A 106 -0.56 4.42 -5.22
CA TYR A 106 -1.21 3.63 -6.28
C TYR A 106 -1.88 4.50 -7.33
N LYS A 107 -1.58 4.22 -8.60
CA LYS A 107 -2.23 4.83 -9.76
C LYS A 107 -2.59 3.72 -10.76
N PHE A 108 -3.82 3.76 -11.29
CA PHE A 108 -4.24 2.87 -12.37
C PHE A 108 -4.34 3.66 -13.67
N ASN A 109 -3.39 3.45 -14.57
CA ASN A 109 -3.25 4.26 -15.77
C ASN A 109 -3.32 3.44 -17.08
N ASN A 110 -3.57 2.12 -17.00
CA ASN A 110 -3.50 1.19 -18.14
C ASN A 110 -4.40 1.56 -19.34
N TYR A 111 -5.39 2.45 -19.13
CA TYR A 111 -6.34 2.87 -20.16
C TYR A 111 -6.30 4.37 -20.45
N LYS A 112 -5.30 5.08 -19.92
CA LYS A 112 -5.11 6.50 -20.18
C LYS A 112 -4.20 6.70 -21.40
N SER A 113 -4.49 7.72 -22.20
CA SER A 113 -3.70 8.06 -23.40
C SER A 113 -2.40 8.83 -23.09
N GLU A 114 -2.28 9.41 -21.91
CA GLU A 114 -1.08 10.12 -21.45
C GLU A 114 -0.35 9.27 -20.43
N ASP A 115 0.96 9.18 -20.59
CA ASP A 115 1.86 8.39 -19.73
C ASP A 115 2.20 9.13 -18.43
N ASP A 116 1.15 9.51 -17.66
CA ASP A 116 1.30 9.96 -16.26
C ASP A 116 1.40 8.76 -15.31
N SER A 117 2.04 7.70 -15.78
CA SER A 117 1.98 6.35 -15.20
C SER A 117 3.03 6.09 -14.13
N SER A 118 3.95 7.00 -13.86
CA SER A 118 4.96 6.75 -12.84
C SER A 118 4.35 6.78 -11.44
N VAL A 119 4.25 5.60 -10.84
CA VAL A 119 4.14 5.48 -9.38
C VAL A 119 5.42 6.04 -8.78
N ASN A 120 5.31 7.00 -7.86
CA ASN A 120 6.50 7.56 -7.23
C ASN A 120 7.30 6.45 -6.53
N ASN A 121 8.61 6.44 -6.77
CA ASN A 121 9.51 5.53 -6.07
C ASN A 121 9.87 6.14 -4.71
N ILE A 122 9.36 5.52 -3.64
CA ILE A 122 9.61 5.94 -2.26
C ILE A 122 10.53 4.93 -1.61
N THR A 123 11.65 5.41 -1.07
CA THR A 123 12.61 4.61 -0.30
C THR A 123 12.78 5.18 1.11
N PHE A 124 13.23 4.35 2.04
CA PHE A 124 13.40 4.74 3.44
C PHE A 124 14.85 4.57 3.86
N GLN A 125 15.43 5.66 4.40
CA GLN A 125 16.80 5.64 4.89
C GLN A 125 16.85 4.95 6.26
N ASP A 126 17.86 4.10 6.47
CA ASP A 126 18.16 3.42 7.73
C ASP A 126 17.03 2.48 8.25
N LEU A 127 16.07 2.10 7.37
CA LEU A 127 14.99 1.17 7.70
C LEU A 127 14.90 0.05 6.64
N ASP A 128 14.69 -1.17 7.10
CA ASP A 128 14.34 -2.29 6.22
C ASP A 128 12.83 -2.26 5.93
N SER A 129 12.48 -1.81 4.73
CA SER A 129 11.10 -1.75 4.23
C SER A 129 10.76 -2.89 3.26
N SER A 130 11.57 -3.94 3.20
CA SER A 130 11.39 -5.05 2.24
C SER A 130 10.03 -5.74 2.38
N GLU A 131 9.56 -5.97 3.60
CA GLU A 131 8.23 -6.55 3.84
C GLU A 131 7.11 -5.60 3.38
N ASN A 132 7.23 -4.30 3.63
CA ASN A 132 6.27 -3.30 3.19
C ASN A 132 6.20 -3.23 1.65
N GLU A 133 7.34 -3.35 0.96
CA GLU A 133 7.41 -3.40 -0.50
C GLU A 133 6.71 -4.64 -1.07
N ILE A 134 6.88 -5.81 -0.46
CA ILE A 134 6.17 -7.04 -0.86
C ILE A 134 4.66 -6.86 -0.70
N LYS A 135 4.22 -6.32 0.44
CA LYS A 135 2.81 -6.02 0.71
C LYS A 135 2.25 -5.01 -0.31
N LYS A 136 2.98 -3.91 -0.55
CA LYS A 136 2.60 -2.89 -1.55
C LYS A 136 2.37 -3.52 -2.91
N ASN A 137 3.35 -4.29 -3.40
CA ASN A 137 3.26 -4.91 -4.72
C ASN A 137 2.07 -5.87 -4.83
N SER A 138 1.80 -6.64 -3.77
CA SER A 138 0.65 -7.53 -3.70
C SER A 138 -0.68 -6.76 -3.74
N VAL A 139 -0.78 -5.67 -2.97
CA VAL A 139 -1.98 -4.81 -2.95
C VAL A 139 -2.18 -4.12 -4.30
N PHE A 140 -1.13 -3.62 -4.93
CA PHE A 140 -1.21 -2.97 -6.25
C PHE A 140 -1.66 -3.96 -7.31
N TRP A 141 -1.11 -5.17 -7.31
CA TRP A 141 -1.53 -6.23 -8.21
C TRP A 141 -3.03 -6.55 -8.09
N VAL A 142 -3.55 -6.65 -6.86
CA VAL A 142 -4.98 -6.86 -6.62
C VAL A 142 -5.82 -5.67 -7.10
N ARG A 143 -5.37 -4.44 -6.83
CA ARG A 143 -6.06 -3.22 -7.30
C ARG A 143 -6.08 -3.14 -8.83
N ASP A 144 -5.00 -3.52 -9.50
CA ASP A 144 -4.95 -3.60 -10.96
C ASP A 144 -5.97 -4.61 -11.50
N LEU A 145 -6.08 -5.78 -10.87
CA LEU A 145 -7.11 -6.77 -11.23
C LEU A 145 -8.52 -6.24 -11.04
N ILE A 146 -8.79 -5.54 -9.92
CA ILE A 146 -10.11 -4.97 -9.64
C ILE A 146 -10.46 -3.91 -10.69
N ASN A 147 -9.52 -3.02 -11.01
CA ASN A 147 -9.71 -1.92 -11.93
C ASN A 147 -9.70 -2.32 -13.42
N THR A 148 -9.17 -3.49 -13.74
CA THR A 148 -9.21 -4.02 -15.12
C THR A 148 -10.66 -4.34 -15.51
N PRO A 149 -11.18 -3.80 -16.63
CA PRO A 149 -12.53 -4.09 -17.12
C PRO A 149 -12.75 -5.58 -17.36
N ALA A 150 -13.99 -6.05 -17.18
CA ALA A 150 -14.35 -7.45 -17.36
C ALA A 150 -14.08 -7.97 -18.78
N LEU A 151 -14.11 -7.09 -19.78
CA LEU A 151 -13.79 -7.44 -21.17
C LEU A 151 -12.34 -7.92 -21.30
N ASP A 152 -11.42 -7.27 -20.60
CA ASP A 152 -9.97 -7.52 -20.63
C ASP A 152 -9.49 -8.45 -19.51
N LYS A 153 -10.42 -8.97 -18.71
CA LYS A 153 -10.16 -9.86 -17.58
C LYS A 153 -10.99 -11.14 -17.74
N SER A 154 -10.61 -11.99 -18.69
CA SER A 154 -11.19 -13.34 -18.79
C SER A 154 -10.68 -14.25 -17.67
N PRO A 155 -11.36 -15.38 -17.39
CA PRO A 155 -10.84 -16.39 -16.48
C PRO A 155 -9.44 -16.88 -16.87
N GLU A 156 -9.18 -17.07 -18.14
CA GLU A 156 -7.87 -17.50 -18.67
C GLU A 156 -6.81 -16.42 -18.44
N GLU A 157 -7.14 -15.15 -18.69
CA GLU A 157 -6.22 -14.04 -18.45
C GLU A 157 -5.88 -13.90 -16.96
N PHE A 158 -6.87 -14.06 -16.08
CA PHE A 158 -6.66 -14.11 -14.64
C PHE A 158 -5.69 -15.23 -14.24
N ILE A 159 -5.87 -16.44 -14.81
CA ILE A 159 -4.99 -17.60 -14.56
C ILE A 159 -3.56 -17.29 -15.00
N ASN A 160 -3.37 -16.68 -16.17
CA ASN A 160 -2.05 -16.32 -16.68
C ASN A 160 -1.37 -15.31 -15.75
N LYS A 161 -2.07 -14.27 -15.32
CA LYS A 161 -1.56 -13.28 -14.34
C LYS A 161 -1.18 -13.91 -13.00
N VAL A 162 -1.94 -14.92 -12.52
CA VAL A 162 -1.59 -15.67 -11.30
C VAL A 162 -0.31 -16.47 -11.51
N ARG A 163 -0.17 -17.16 -12.64
CA ARG A 163 1.05 -17.93 -12.95
C ARG A 163 2.28 -17.04 -13.03
N GLU A 164 2.18 -15.89 -13.71
CA GLU A 164 3.26 -14.91 -13.77
C GLU A 164 3.67 -14.40 -12.39
N LEU A 165 2.68 -14.07 -11.52
CA LEU A 165 2.94 -13.60 -10.17
C LEU A 165 3.72 -14.62 -9.33
N VAL A 166 3.44 -15.91 -9.49
CA VAL A 166 4.00 -16.98 -8.64
C VAL A 166 5.23 -17.68 -9.24
N ASP A 167 5.63 -17.36 -10.46
CA ASP A 167 6.68 -18.06 -11.22
C ASP A 167 7.99 -18.22 -10.43
N SER A 168 8.37 -17.25 -9.60
CA SER A 168 9.58 -17.29 -8.78
C SER A 168 9.33 -17.51 -7.28
N SER A 169 8.07 -17.76 -6.87
CA SER A 169 7.68 -17.77 -5.45
C SER A 169 7.78 -19.14 -4.78
N GLY A 170 7.97 -20.21 -5.55
CA GLY A 170 7.89 -21.60 -5.06
C GLY A 170 6.45 -22.07 -4.77
N ILE A 171 5.44 -21.35 -5.26
CA ILE A 171 4.03 -21.78 -5.22
C ILE A 171 3.72 -22.64 -6.44
N GLU A 172 3.21 -23.84 -6.20
CA GLU A 172 2.69 -24.71 -7.24
C GLU A 172 1.23 -24.33 -7.51
N VAL A 173 0.86 -24.06 -8.78
CA VAL A 173 -0.51 -23.72 -9.18
C VAL A 173 -1.13 -24.86 -9.98
N GLU A 174 -2.23 -25.39 -9.46
CA GLU A 174 -3.10 -26.34 -10.16
C GLU A 174 -4.34 -25.59 -10.68
N VAL A 175 -4.73 -25.86 -11.91
CA VAL A 175 -5.90 -25.25 -12.56
C VAL A 175 -6.84 -26.33 -13.02
N TYR A 176 -8.06 -26.28 -12.55
CA TYR A 176 -9.11 -27.22 -12.88
C TYR A 176 -10.16 -26.53 -13.76
N ASP A 177 -10.41 -27.09 -14.94
CA ASP A 177 -11.34 -26.58 -15.94
C ASP A 177 -12.80 -26.96 -15.66
N GLN A 178 -13.72 -26.47 -16.49
CA GLN A 178 -15.15 -26.77 -16.37
C GLN A 178 -15.43 -28.26 -16.42
N LYS A 179 -14.75 -29.01 -17.28
CA LYS A 179 -14.97 -30.45 -17.41
C LYS A 179 -14.62 -31.18 -16.11
N TRP A 180 -13.47 -30.84 -15.53
CA TRP A 180 -13.08 -31.43 -14.26
C TRP A 180 -14.06 -31.05 -13.14
N LEU A 181 -14.58 -29.81 -13.14
CA LEU A 181 -15.58 -29.34 -12.17
C LEU A 181 -16.89 -30.14 -12.27
N GLU A 182 -17.33 -30.48 -13.49
CA GLU A 182 -18.51 -31.32 -13.76
C GLU A 182 -18.29 -32.77 -13.30
N GLU A 183 -17.13 -33.35 -13.55
CA GLU A 183 -16.77 -34.72 -13.16
C GLU A 183 -16.59 -34.89 -11.64
N ASN A 184 -16.36 -33.81 -10.91
CA ASN A 184 -16.12 -33.79 -9.45
C ASN A 184 -17.21 -33.09 -8.65
N ASP A 185 -18.40 -32.88 -9.23
CA ASP A 185 -19.60 -32.34 -8.56
C ASP A 185 -19.41 -30.93 -7.91
N PHE A 186 -18.62 -30.05 -8.55
CA PHE A 186 -18.43 -28.66 -8.10
C PHE A 186 -19.64 -27.76 -8.45
N GLY A 187 -20.83 -28.16 -8.00
CA GLY A 187 -22.09 -27.52 -8.35
C GLY A 187 -22.18 -26.03 -8.01
N GLY A 188 -21.53 -25.57 -6.93
CA GLY A 188 -21.51 -24.15 -6.56
C GLY A 188 -20.79 -23.28 -7.58
N VAL A 189 -19.62 -23.70 -8.06
CA VAL A 189 -18.84 -22.95 -9.07
C VAL A 189 -19.57 -23.00 -10.41
N LEU A 190 -20.05 -24.18 -10.81
CA LEU A 190 -20.79 -24.39 -12.05
C LEU A 190 -22.10 -23.60 -12.08
N GLY A 191 -22.84 -23.56 -10.95
CA GLY A 191 -24.12 -22.85 -10.86
C GLY A 191 -23.97 -21.34 -11.13
N VAL A 192 -22.85 -20.75 -10.75
CA VAL A 192 -22.54 -19.33 -11.00
C VAL A 192 -21.94 -19.13 -12.40
N GLY A 193 -20.98 -19.99 -12.81
CA GLY A 193 -20.21 -19.79 -14.03
C GLY A 193 -20.85 -20.29 -15.32
N LYS A 194 -21.80 -21.25 -15.24
CA LYS A 194 -22.33 -21.97 -16.41
C LYS A 194 -23.19 -21.12 -17.35
N GLY A 195 -23.67 -19.96 -16.88
CA GLY A 195 -24.41 -18.99 -17.71
C GLY A 195 -23.53 -18.04 -18.53
N SER A 196 -22.23 -18.12 -18.39
CA SER A 196 -21.26 -17.28 -19.11
C SER A 196 -20.73 -18.01 -20.35
N ASP A 197 -20.43 -17.25 -21.41
CA ASP A 197 -19.68 -17.75 -22.58
C ASP A 197 -18.20 -18.04 -22.23
N ARG A 198 -17.76 -17.61 -21.06
CA ARG A 198 -16.41 -17.85 -20.53
C ARG A 198 -16.49 -18.93 -19.45
N PRO A 199 -15.79 -20.08 -19.62
CA PRO A 199 -15.92 -21.20 -18.70
C PRO A 199 -15.36 -20.86 -17.30
N PRO A 200 -15.95 -21.42 -16.23
CA PRO A 200 -15.41 -21.28 -14.89
C PRO A 200 -14.19 -22.18 -14.68
N TYR A 201 -13.32 -21.74 -13.78
CA TYR A 201 -12.14 -22.48 -13.34
C TYR A 201 -12.06 -22.52 -11.82
N PHE A 202 -11.31 -23.50 -11.30
CA PHE A 202 -10.93 -23.58 -9.90
C PHE A 202 -9.40 -23.64 -9.81
N LEU A 203 -8.79 -22.72 -9.05
CA LEU A 203 -7.35 -22.65 -8.88
C LEU A 203 -6.96 -23.07 -7.46
N VAL A 204 -5.87 -23.83 -7.36
CA VAL A 204 -5.27 -24.21 -6.08
C VAL A 204 -3.79 -23.82 -6.11
N GLY A 205 -3.40 -22.88 -5.25
CA GLY A 205 -2.02 -22.55 -5.00
C GLY A 205 -1.49 -23.31 -3.78
N LYS A 206 -0.38 -24.02 -3.90
CA LYS A 206 0.25 -24.78 -2.83
C LYS A 206 1.63 -24.23 -2.53
N TYR A 207 1.85 -23.75 -1.32
CA TYR A 207 3.15 -23.34 -0.81
C TYR A 207 3.58 -24.27 0.31
N ASN A 208 4.81 -24.77 0.28
CA ASN A 208 5.37 -25.63 1.33
C ASN A 208 4.40 -26.78 1.76
N SER A 209 3.91 -27.54 0.78
CA SER A 209 2.91 -28.62 1.00
C SER A 209 3.36 -29.71 2.00
N LYS A 210 4.64 -29.74 2.37
CA LYS A 210 5.22 -30.67 3.36
C LYS A 210 5.28 -30.09 4.78
N ALA A 211 4.82 -28.86 5.00
CA ALA A 211 4.81 -28.27 6.34
C ALA A 211 3.89 -29.05 7.27
N LYS A 212 4.25 -29.10 8.56
CA LYS A 212 3.51 -29.84 9.61
C LYS A 212 2.07 -29.32 9.76
N TYR A 213 1.87 -28.03 9.58
CA TYR A 213 0.55 -27.39 9.65
C TYR A 213 0.23 -26.79 8.30
N GLN A 214 -1.00 -26.94 7.86
CA GLN A 214 -1.53 -26.38 6.63
C GLN A 214 -2.65 -25.38 6.95
N VAL A 215 -2.65 -24.24 6.29
CA VAL A 215 -3.71 -23.23 6.36
C VAL A 215 -4.27 -23.07 4.97
N SER A 216 -5.59 -23.18 4.82
CA SER A 216 -6.29 -22.96 3.56
C SER A 216 -6.92 -21.57 3.55
N LEU A 217 -6.56 -20.74 2.56
CA LEU A 217 -7.20 -19.47 2.28
C LEU A 217 -8.13 -19.68 1.09
N ILE A 218 -9.42 -19.41 1.28
CA ILE A 218 -10.46 -19.65 0.26
C ILE A 218 -11.01 -18.29 -0.17
N GLY A 219 -10.95 -18.02 -1.47
CA GLY A 219 -11.44 -16.79 -2.08
C GLY A 219 -12.49 -17.07 -3.15
N LYS A 220 -13.53 -16.23 -3.22
CA LYS A 220 -14.50 -16.22 -4.31
C LYS A 220 -13.97 -15.35 -5.44
N GLY A 221 -13.62 -15.99 -6.58
CA GLY A 221 -13.04 -15.32 -7.74
C GLY A 221 -14.08 -14.86 -8.77
N VAL A 222 -15.04 -14.03 -8.37
CA VAL A 222 -15.99 -13.43 -9.32
C VAL A 222 -15.31 -12.30 -10.07
N LEU A 223 -15.18 -12.45 -11.40
CA LEU A 223 -14.45 -11.49 -12.24
C LEU A 223 -15.31 -10.31 -12.68
N PHE A 224 -16.62 -10.46 -12.66
CA PHE A 224 -17.58 -9.39 -12.97
C PHE A 224 -18.89 -9.62 -12.22
N ASP A 225 -19.41 -8.53 -11.65
CA ASP A 225 -20.71 -8.47 -10.99
C ASP A 225 -21.34 -7.11 -11.28
N THR A 226 -22.60 -7.10 -11.68
CA THR A 226 -23.38 -5.87 -11.93
C THR A 226 -24.06 -5.35 -10.67
N GLY A 227 -23.92 -6.04 -9.54
CA GLY A 227 -24.56 -5.66 -8.29
C GLY A 227 -26.09 -5.88 -8.29
N GLY A 228 -26.55 -6.82 -9.09
CA GLY A 228 -27.96 -7.21 -9.22
C GLY A 228 -28.55 -7.91 -8.02
#